data_ae1388920db6580d24e584b73aedfc5f
#
_entry.id   ae1388920db6580d24e584b73aedfc5f
#
_cell.length_a   1.000
_cell.length_b   1.000
_cell.length_c   1.000
_cell.angle_alpha   90.00
_cell.angle_beta   90.00
_cell.angle_gamma   90.00
#
_symmetry.space_group_name_H-M   'P 1'
#
loop_
_entity.id
_entity.type
_entity.pdbx_description
1 polymer ?
#
loop_
_entity_poly.entity_id
_entity_poly.type
_entity_poly.pdbx_seq_one_letter_code
_entity_poly.pdbx_strand_id
1 'polypeptide(L)'
;MGAQGSAAARCLDRDDNVSEIICADFNEAAVNELVGELTKARGMKVDAHDKDSILECAKGVDLLLNALPLECTRNVLEAALEAKTNYQDYAATISLHDEWVESIRIQYEEYGPKFAAIGKLALVGTGSAPGLICCATRDAMKYLDTCDTIYNFVWEGVEAKRFQPFWWSPVTA
;
A
#
# COMPACT_ATOMS: atom_id res chain seq x y z
N MET A 1 -3.13 8.41 11.41
CA MET A 1 -3.22 7.98 9.99
C MET A 1 -2.29 8.83 9.14
N GLY A 2 -1.46 8.21 8.31
CA GLY A 2 -0.58 8.90 7.37
C GLY A 2 -1.34 9.46 6.16
N ALA A 3 -0.68 10.32 5.36
CA ALA A 3 -1.30 10.98 4.20
C ALA A 3 -1.89 9.99 3.18
N GLN A 4 -1.14 8.94 2.84
CA GLN A 4 -1.56 7.94 1.84
C GLN A 4 -2.77 7.14 2.33
N GLY A 5 -2.72 6.60 3.56
CA GLY A 5 -3.82 5.85 4.15
C GLY A 5 -5.10 6.69 4.29
N SER A 6 -4.97 7.94 4.71
CA SER A 6 -6.11 8.86 4.81
C SER A 6 -6.72 9.19 3.45
N ALA A 7 -5.88 9.39 2.42
CA ALA A 7 -6.37 9.61 1.05
C ALA A 7 -7.13 8.39 0.51
N ALA A 8 -6.57 7.19 0.71
CA ALA A 8 -7.23 5.94 0.32
C ALA A 8 -8.58 5.76 1.02
N ALA A 9 -8.64 5.97 2.34
CA ALA A 9 -9.87 5.85 3.09
C ALA A 9 -10.96 6.80 2.57
N ARG A 10 -10.62 8.06 2.28
CA ARG A 10 -11.55 9.04 1.71
C ARG A 10 -12.02 8.66 0.29
N CYS A 11 -11.16 8.02 -0.51
CA CYS A 11 -11.57 7.52 -1.83
C CYS A 11 -12.51 6.32 -1.70
N LEU A 12 -12.19 5.36 -0.84
CA LEU A 12 -12.99 4.16 -0.61
C LEU A 12 -14.35 4.47 0.01
N ASP A 13 -14.44 5.49 0.87
CA ASP A 13 -15.72 5.92 1.48
C ASP A 13 -16.76 6.38 0.46
N ARG A 14 -16.30 6.82 -0.73
CA ARG A 14 -17.15 7.28 -1.83
C ARG A 14 -17.51 6.17 -2.83
N ASP A 15 -16.86 5.00 -2.73
CA ASP A 15 -17.09 3.89 -3.66
C ASP A 15 -18.28 3.04 -3.19
N ASP A 16 -19.30 2.90 -4.04
CA ASP A 16 -20.50 2.14 -3.73
C ASP A 16 -20.25 0.63 -3.54
N ASN A 17 -19.13 0.10 -4.05
CA ASN A 17 -18.73 -1.29 -3.84
C ASN A 17 -18.08 -1.54 -2.48
N VAL A 18 -17.75 -0.49 -1.73
CA VAL A 18 -17.17 -0.59 -0.39
C VAL A 18 -18.26 -0.42 0.64
N SER A 19 -18.47 -1.43 1.45
CA SER A 19 -19.50 -1.44 2.51
C SER A 19 -18.97 -0.95 3.85
N GLU A 20 -17.72 -1.26 4.20
CA GLU A 20 -17.09 -0.89 5.46
C GLU A 20 -15.59 -0.64 5.28
N ILE A 21 -15.04 0.29 6.06
CA ILE A 21 -13.63 0.62 6.12
C ILE A 21 -13.15 0.53 7.56
N ILE A 22 -12.09 -0.25 7.81
CA ILE A 22 -11.40 -0.25 9.10
C ILE A 22 -10.17 0.66 8.98
N CYS A 23 -10.23 1.83 9.59
CA CYS A 23 -9.08 2.73 9.69
C CYS A 23 -8.22 2.31 10.87
N ALA A 24 -7.03 1.78 10.58
CA ALA A 24 -6.12 1.23 11.57
C ALA A 24 -4.82 2.01 11.64
N ASP A 25 -4.41 2.41 12.83
CA ASP A 25 -3.14 3.12 13.07
C ASP A 25 -2.73 2.96 14.54
N PHE A 26 -1.46 3.15 14.82
CA PHE A 26 -0.95 3.22 16.19
C PHE A 26 -1.47 4.45 16.93
N ASN A 27 -1.65 5.57 16.22
CA ASN A 27 -2.15 6.83 16.76
C ASN A 27 -3.69 6.85 16.74
N GLU A 28 -4.28 6.45 17.85
CA GLU A 28 -5.73 6.37 18.03
C GLU A 28 -6.44 7.74 17.86
N ALA A 29 -5.80 8.84 18.24
CA ALA A 29 -6.38 10.18 18.06
C ALA A 29 -6.51 10.52 16.56
N ALA A 30 -5.49 10.22 15.75
CA ALA A 30 -5.52 10.43 14.31
C ALA A 30 -6.52 9.48 13.60
N VAL A 31 -6.73 8.27 14.14
CA VAL A 31 -7.77 7.36 13.66
C VAL A 31 -9.15 7.95 13.90
N ASN A 32 -9.43 8.41 15.12
CA ASN A 32 -10.72 8.97 15.50
C ASN A 32 -11.06 10.25 14.71
N GLU A 33 -10.07 11.11 14.47
CA GLU A 33 -10.23 12.30 13.64
C GLU A 33 -10.67 11.92 12.21
N LEU A 34 -9.95 11.00 11.56
CA LEU A 34 -10.29 10.57 10.20
C LEU A 34 -11.66 9.88 10.13
N VAL A 35 -11.95 8.98 11.06
CA VAL A 35 -13.24 8.27 11.11
C VAL A 35 -14.41 9.25 11.27
N GLY A 36 -14.23 10.35 12.00
CA GLY A 36 -15.23 11.40 12.13
C GLY A 36 -15.59 12.13 10.82
N GLU A 37 -14.75 12.02 9.79
CA GLU A 37 -14.98 12.61 8.47
C GLU A 37 -15.65 11.62 7.48
N LEU A 38 -15.68 10.32 7.79
CA LEU A 38 -16.09 9.23 6.90
C LEU A 38 -17.45 8.65 7.31
N THR A 39 -18.17 8.10 6.34
CA THR A 39 -19.52 7.55 6.56
C THR A 39 -19.52 6.04 6.76
N LYS A 40 -18.54 5.33 6.20
CA LYS A 40 -18.44 3.85 6.21
C LYS A 40 -17.31 3.34 7.11
N ALA A 41 -16.65 4.24 7.85
CA ALA A 41 -15.43 3.89 8.56
C ALA A 41 -15.65 3.66 10.06
N ARG A 42 -14.92 2.71 10.61
CA ARG A 42 -14.67 2.59 12.05
C ARG A 42 -13.17 2.56 12.34
N GLY A 43 -12.80 2.96 13.53
CA GLY A 43 -11.41 3.01 13.96
C GLY A 43 -10.97 1.74 14.69
N MET A 44 -9.69 1.43 14.55
CA MET A 44 -9.03 0.41 15.34
C MET A 44 -7.58 0.81 15.64
N LYS A 45 -7.15 0.69 16.88
CA LYS A 45 -5.74 0.86 17.24
C LYS A 45 -4.98 -0.41 16.87
N VAL A 46 -3.93 -0.27 16.07
CA VAL A 46 -3.09 -1.38 15.62
C VAL A 46 -1.61 -1.01 15.77
N ASP A 47 -0.84 -1.89 16.36
CA ASP A 47 0.62 -1.83 16.31
C ASP A 47 1.11 -2.71 15.15
N ALA A 48 1.68 -2.09 14.12
CA ALA A 48 2.17 -2.81 12.93
C ALA A 48 3.49 -3.58 13.16
N HIS A 49 4.13 -3.40 14.32
CA HIS A 49 5.26 -4.22 14.74
C HIS A 49 4.80 -5.51 15.43
N ASP A 50 3.54 -5.56 15.84
CA ASP A 50 2.91 -6.74 16.42
C ASP A 50 1.98 -7.40 15.40
N LYS A 51 2.38 -8.59 14.92
CA LYS A 51 1.61 -9.34 13.92
C LYS A 51 0.24 -9.75 14.43
N ASP A 52 0.10 -10.08 15.72
CA ASP A 52 -1.19 -10.48 16.30
C ASP A 52 -2.17 -9.31 16.30
N SER A 53 -1.68 -8.09 16.53
CA SER A 53 -2.46 -6.86 16.44
C SER A 53 -2.98 -6.64 15.00
N ILE A 54 -2.16 -6.90 13.97
CA ILE A 54 -2.57 -6.81 12.57
C ILE A 54 -3.58 -7.91 12.23
N LEU A 55 -3.36 -9.14 12.69
CA LEU A 55 -4.25 -10.28 12.47
C LEU A 55 -5.65 -10.01 13.01
N GLU A 56 -5.76 -9.40 14.20
CA GLU A 56 -7.05 -9.03 14.76
C GLU A 56 -7.81 -8.05 13.86
N CYS A 57 -7.10 -7.05 13.32
CA CYS A 57 -7.65 -6.08 12.37
C CYS A 57 -8.06 -6.72 11.04
N ALA A 58 -7.31 -7.73 10.59
CA ALA A 58 -7.52 -8.40 9.31
C ALA A 58 -8.65 -9.44 9.31
N LYS A 59 -9.25 -9.74 10.47
CA LYS A 59 -10.33 -10.72 10.56
C LYS A 59 -11.57 -10.31 9.80
N GLY A 60 -11.96 -11.12 8.82
CA GLY A 60 -13.21 -10.94 8.07
C GLY A 60 -13.20 -9.81 7.06
N VAL A 61 -12.06 -9.19 6.77
CA VAL A 61 -11.94 -8.19 5.72
C VAL A 61 -11.62 -8.83 4.37
N ASP A 62 -12.06 -8.22 3.29
CA ASP A 62 -11.79 -8.69 1.92
C ASP A 62 -10.40 -8.27 1.43
N LEU A 63 -9.91 -7.14 1.91
CA LEU A 63 -8.64 -6.53 1.50
C LEU A 63 -7.94 -5.87 2.70
N LEU A 64 -6.67 -6.16 2.88
CA LEU A 64 -5.77 -5.44 3.77
C LEU A 64 -4.89 -4.50 2.93
N LEU A 65 -5.12 -3.18 3.06
CA LEU A 65 -4.38 -2.16 2.35
C LEU A 65 -3.29 -1.60 3.26
N ASN A 66 -2.05 -1.79 2.84
CA ASN A 66 -0.86 -1.33 3.57
C ASN A 66 -0.38 0.03 3.07
N ALA A 67 -0.51 1.05 3.93
CA ALA A 67 0.01 2.40 3.71
C ALA A 67 1.02 2.81 4.80
N LEU A 68 1.70 1.82 5.37
CA LEU A 68 2.67 1.99 6.45
C LEU A 68 4.10 2.18 5.91
N PRO A 69 5.04 2.62 6.76
CA PRO A 69 6.47 2.60 6.44
C PRO A 69 6.97 1.20 6.07
N LEU A 70 8.04 1.15 5.26
CA LEU A 70 8.54 -0.09 4.65
C LEU A 70 8.93 -1.17 5.67
N GLU A 71 9.42 -0.78 6.84
CA GLU A 71 9.79 -1.72 7.91
C GLU A 71 8.62 -2.59 8.40
N CYS A 72 7.38 -2.14 8.24
CA CYS A 72 6.19 -2.88 8.63
C CYS A 72 5.66 -3.80 7.52
N THR A 73 6.11 -3.64 6.27
CA THR A 73 5.51 -4.28 5.09
C THR A 73 5.48 -5.80 5.20
N ARG A 74 6.57 -6.42 5.63
CA ARG A 74 6.64 -7.88 5.79
C ARG A 74 5.59 -8.40 6.79
N ASN A 75 5.47 -7.76 7.94
CA ASN A 75 4.49 -8.16 8.96
C ASN A 75 3.06 -8.10 8.43
N VAL A 76 2.74 -7.02 7.68
CA VAL A 76 1.39 -6.82 7.12
C VAL A 76 1.10 -7.84 6.01
N LEU A 77 2.07 -8.12 5.13
CA LEU A 77 1.95 -9.12 4.08
C LEU A 77 1.73 -10.53 4.66
N GLU A 78 2.50 -10.90 5.68
CA GLU A 78 2.37 -12.18 6.37
C GLU A 78 1.05 -12.30 7.14
N ALA A 79 0.60 -11.23 7.78
CA ALA A 79 -0.70 -11.20 8.43
C ALA A 79 -1.86 -11.34 7.44
N ALA A 80 -1.78 -10.71 6.26
CA ALA A 80 -2.78 -10.88 5.21
C ALA A 80 -2.85 -12.33 4.71
N LEU A 81 -1.70 -12.98 4.54
CA LEU A 81 -1.61 -14.39 4.15
C LEU A 81 -2.25 -15.32 5.21
N GLU A 82 -1.95 -15.10 6.48
CA GLU A 82 -2.46 -15.88 7.60
C GLU A 82 -3.97 -15.65 7.81
N ALA A 83 -4.44 -14.41 7.70
CA ALA A 83 -5.86 -14.04 7.75
C ALA A 83 -6.64 -14.50 6.51
N LYS A 84 -5.96 -15.01 5.48
CA LYS A 84 -6.54 -15.41 4.17
C LYS A 84 -7.32 -14.28 3.53
N THR A 85 -6.78 -13.07 3.55
CA THR A 85 -7.34 -11.89 2.89
C THR A 85 -6.47 -11.45 1.71
N ASN A 86 -7.02 -10.63 0.81
CA ASN A 86 -6.21 -10.00 -0.23
C ASN A 86 -5.31 -8.93 0.38
N TYR A 87 -4.20 -8.65 -0.27
CA TYR A 87 -3.23 -7.65 0.15
C TYR A 87 -2.97 -6.63 -0.94
N GLN A 88 -2.76 -5.38 -0.54
CA GLN A 88 -2.33 -4.31 -1.44
C GLN A 88 -1.37 -3.38 -0.72
N ASP A 89 -0.32 -2.92 -1.40
CA ASP A 89 0.57 -1.87 -0.94
C ASP A 89 0.93 -0.86 -2.04
N TYR A 90 1.62 0.20 -1.65
CA TYR A 90 2.10 1.25 -2.56
C TYR A 90 3.58 1.13 -2.90
N ALA A 91 4.35 0.36 -2.14
CA ALA A 91 5.80 0.48 -2.12
C ALA A 91 6.57 -0.59 -2.89
N ALA A 92 5.98 -1.78 -3.12
CA ALA A 92 6.59 -2.92 -3.81
C ALA A 92 7.88 -3.47 -3.19
N THR A 93 8.20 -3.15 -1.95
CA THR A 93 9.33 -3.75 -1.23
C THR A 93 8.91 -4.21 0.16
N ILE A 94 9.50 -5.32 0.61
CA ILE A 94 9.21 -5.91 1.92
C ILE A 94 10.35 -5.71 2.92
N SER A 95 11.44 -5.09 2.51
CA SER A 95 12.61 -4.89 3.36
C SER A 95 13.37 -3.64 2.96
N LEU A 96 13.90 -2.93 3.94
CA LEU A 96 14.84 -1.82 3.76
C LEU A 96 16.30 -2.29 3.62
N HIS A 97 16.56 -3.57 3.92
CA HIS A 97 17.90 -4.14 3.99
C HIS A 97 18.24 -5.01 2.79
N ASP A 98 17.24 -5.48 2.05
CA ASP A 98 17.42 -6.25 0.84
C ASP A 98 17.56 -5.33 -0.37
N GLU A 99 18.37 -5.73 -1.34
CA GLU A 99 18.39 -5.05 -2.62
C GLU A 99 17.00 -5.08 -3.26
N TRP A 100 16.65 -4.03 -3.97
CA TRP A 100 15.32 -3.85 -4.59
C TRP A 100 14.88 -5.06 -5.43
N VAL A 101 15.77 -5.58 -6.27
CA VAL A 101 15.49 -6.73 -7.13
C VAL A 101 15.21 -7.98 -6.30
N GLU A 102 15.98 -8.19 -5.24
CA GLU A 102 15.79 -9.33 -4.34
C GLU A 102 14.46 -9.24 -3.58
N SER A 103 14.11 -8.08 -3.10
CA SER A 103 12.83 -7.84 -2.43
C SER A 103 11.64 -8.16 -3.36
N ILE A 104 11.71 -7.77 -4.63
CA ILE A 104 10.70 -8.09 -5.63
C ILE A 104 10.68 -9.60 -5.91
N ARG A 105 11.84 -10.23 -6.07
CA ARG A 105 11.97 -11.67 -6.31
C ARG A 105 11.30 -12.49 -5.19
N ILE A 106 11.57 -12.13 -3.94
CA ILE A 106 10.95 -12.78 -2.77
C ILE A 106 9.41 -12.66 -2.84
N GLN A 107 8.88 -11.48 -3.15
CA GLN A 107 7.44 -11.30 -3.25
C GLN A 107 6.82 -12.18 -4.32
N TYR A 108 7.43 -12.29 -5.50
CA TYR A 108 6.91 -13.12 -6.59
C TYR A 108 7.13 -14.61 -6.38
N GLU A 109 8.32 -15.03 -5.97
CA GLU A 109 8.69 -16.45 -5.93
C GLU A 109 8.27 -17.14 -4.63
N GLU A 110 8.26 -16.41 -3.50
CA GLU A 110 7.92 -17.00 -2.22
C GLU A 110 6.48 -16.71 -1.77
N TYR A 111 6.04 -15.45 -1.86
CA TYR A 111 4.70 -15.06 -1.41
C TYR A 111 3.64 -15.29 -2.48
N GLY A 112 3.94 -15.05 -3.75
CA GLY A 112 2.98 -15.26 -4.84
C GLY A 112 2.32 -16.65 -4.83
N PRO A 113 3.09 -17.75 -4.80
CA PRO A 113 2.52 -19.10 -4.70
C PRO A 113 1.69 -19.34 -3.43
N LYS A 114 2.07 -18.74 -2.29
CA LYS A 114 1.33 -18.86 -1.03
C LYS A 114 -0.04 -18.19 -1.11
N PHE A 115 -0.12 -16.98 -1.68
CA PHE A 115 -1.40 -16.32 -1.93
C PHE A 115 -2.26 -17.07 -2.95
N ALA A 116 -1.66 -17.55 -4.03
CA ALA A 116 -2.36 -18.38 -5.02
C ALA A 116 -2.95 -19.66 -4.40
N ALA A 117 -2.21 -20.33 -3.51
CA ALA A 117 -2.66 -21.56 -2.85
C ALA A 117 -3.90 -21.36 -1.96
N ILE A 118 -4.12 -20.16 -1.44
CA ILE A 118 -5.29 -19.80 -0.64
C ILE A 118 -6.38 -19.08 -1.45
N GLY A 119 -6.21 -18.95 -2.78
CA GLY A 119 -7.16 -18.27 -3.67
C GLY A 119 -7.24 -16.77 -3.43
N LYS A 120 -6.16 -16.14 -2.99
CA LYS A 120 -6.08 -14.70 -2.72
C LYS A 120 -5.01 -14.02 -3.58
N LEU A 121 -5.08 -12.70 -3.67
CA LEU A 121 -4.17 -11.85 -4.44
C LEU A 121 -3.36 -10.96 -3.52
N ALA A 122 -2.06 -10.84 -3.79
CA ALA A 122 -1.24 -9.76 -3.29
C ALA A 122 -0.88 -8.82 -4.46
N LEU A 123 -1.36 -7.58 -4.41
CA LEU A 123 -1.09 -6.55 -5.40
C LEU A 123 -0.09 -5.56 -4.80
N VAL A 124 1.16 -5.64 -5.23
CA VAL A 124 2.27 -4.86 -4.69
C VAL A 124 2.66 -3.71 -5.59
N GLY A 125 3.14 -2.61 -5.01
CA GLY A 125 3.63 -1.47 -5.78
C GLY A 125 2.55 -0.71 -6.55
N THR A 126 1.41 -0.45 -5.93
CA THR A 126 0.28 0.26 -6.56
C THR A 126 0.31 1.77 -6.32
N GLY A 127 1.49 2.32 -6.11
CA GLY A 127 1.70 3.75 -5.94
C GLY A 127 1.77 4.52 -7.27
N SER A 128 2.44 5.66 -7.25
CA SER A 128 2.72 6.45 -8.45
C SER A 128 3.86 5.82 -9.27
N ALA A 129 5.00 5.57 -8.60
CA ALA A 129 6.18 4.90 -9.14
C ALA A 129 6.81 4.06 -8.00
N PRO A 130 6.67 2.74 -8.04
CA PRO A 130 5.97 1.90 -9.02
C PRO A 130 4.43 2.00 -8.93
N GLY A 131 3.75 1.60 -10.00
CA GLY A 131 2.30 1.49 -10.10
C GLY A 131 1.75 2.23 -11.30
N LEU A 132 1.27 3.46 -11.14
CA LEU A 132 0.63 4.22 -12.21
C LEU A 132 1.54 4.37 -13.44
N ILE A 133 2.82 4.69 -13.23
CA ILE A 133 3.79 4.84 -14.33
C ILE A 133 3.99 3.52 -15.10
N CYS A 134 3.94 2.37 -14.43
CA CYS A 134 4.05 1.07 -15.07
C CYS A 134 2.83 0.78 -15.95
N CYS A 135 1.64 1.13 -15.48
CA CYS A 135 0.40 0.99 -16.25
C CYS A 135 0.41 1.92 -17.48
N ALA A 136 0.79 3.19 -17.32
CA ALA A 136 0.88 4.15 -18.40
C ALA A 136 1.91 3.72 -19.47
N THR A 137 3.08 3.23 -19.03
CA THR A 137 4.10 2.67 -19.90
C THR A 137 3.56 1.47 -20.70
N ARG A 138 2.91 0.53 -20.01
CA ARG A 138 2.31 -0.64 -20.66
C ARG A 138 1.25 -0.26 -21.67
N ASP A 139 0.46 0.75 -21.38
CA ASP A 139 -0.56 1.24 -22.29
C ASP A 139 0.08 1.90 -23.54
N ALA A 140 1.10 2.74 -23.36
CA ALA A 140 1.83 3.36 -24.46
C ALA A 140 2.50 2.32 -25.39
N MET A 141 3.01 1.23 -24.85
CA MET A 141 3.63 0.15 -25.65
C MET A 141 2.67 -0.53 -26.62
N LYS A 142 1.35 -0.45 -26.42
CA LYS A 142 0.37 -1.03 -27.35
C LYS A 142 0.37 -0.36 -28.73
N TYR A 143 0.92 0.84 -28.84
CA TYR A 143 0.99 1.63 -30.08
C TYR A 143 2.33 1.50 -30.78
N LEU A 144 3.23 0.62 -30.31
CA LEU A 144 4.58 0.40 -30.86
C LEU A 144 4.72 -1.03 -31.34
N ASP A 145 5.36 -1.25 -32.48
CA ASP A 145 5.71 -2.57 -32.99
C ASP A 145 6.84 -3.20 -32.20
N THR A 146 7.82 -2.38 -31.79
CA THR A 146 8.97 -2.80 -30.96
C THR A 146 9.29 -1.70 -29.94
N CYS A 147 9.89 -2.08 -28.82
CA CYS A 147 10.34 -1.16 -27.78
C CYS A 147 11.61 -1.72 -27.13
N ASP A 148 12.74 -1.11 -27.44
CA ASP A 148 14.05 -1.57 -26.93
C ASP A 148 14.40 -0.94 -25.58
N THR A 149 13.94 0.28 -25.32
CA THR A 149 14.29 1.00 -24.10
C THR A 149 13.14 1.90 -23.66
N ILE A 150 12.93 2.00 -22.37
CA ILE A 150 11.94 2.86 -21.74
C ILE A 150 12.63 3.80 -20.78
N TYR A 151 12.44 5.10 -20.95
CA TYR A 151 12.86 6.12 -20.00
C TYR A 151 11.64 6.77 -19.37
N ASN A 152 11.53 6.68 -18.04
CA ASN A 152 10.49 7.35 -17.28
C ASN A 152 11.11 8.54 -16.54
N PHE A 153 10.57 9.72 -16.78
CA PHE A 153 10.97 10.95 -16.09
C PHE A 153 9.83 11.40 -15.20
N VAL A 154 10.12 11.62 -13.93
CA VAL A 154 9.18 12.19 -12.96
C VAL A 154 9.57 13.65 -12.72
N TRP A 155 8.62 14.54 -12.95
CA TRP A 155 8.74 15.95 -12.63
C TRP A 155 7.77 16.28 -11.50
N GLU A 156 8.29 16.83 -10.40
CA GLU A 156 7.49 17.33 -9.30
C GLU A 156 7.60 18.85 -9.21
N GLY A 157 6.46 19.53 -9.30
CA GLY A 157 6.35 20.96 -9.01
C GLY A 157 5.51 21.12 -7.75
N VAL A 158 6.04 21.78 -6.74
CA VAL A 158 5.32 21.99 -5.49
C VAL A 158 5.25 23.47 -5.18
N GLU A 159 4.02 23.97 -5.03
CA GLU A 159 3.76 25.29 -4.46
C GLU A 159 3.28 25.10 -3.03
N ALA A 160 4.08 25.56 -2.06
CA ALA A 160 3.73 25.48 -0.65
C ALA A 160 3.81 26.86 0.00
N LYS A 161 2.83 27.17 0.85
CA LYS A 161 2.82 28.41 1.66
C LYS A 161 3.91 28.44 2.74
N ARG A 162 4.47 27.30 3.07
CA ARG A 162 5.54 27.12 4.06
C ARG A 162 6.61 26.21 3.49
N PHE A 163 7.86 26.42 3.86
CA PHE A 163 8.96 25.54 3.50
C PHE A 163 8.70 24.14 4.06
N GLN A 164 8.78 23.12 3.17
CA GLN A 164 8.74 21.71 3.52
C GLN A 164 10.11 21.13 3.18
N PRO A 165 10.88 20.68 4.17
CA PRO A 165 12.26 20.22 3.95
C PRO A 165 12.33 18.90 3.19
N PHE A 166 11.26 18.09 3.17
CA PHE A 166 11.20 16.78 2.53
C PHE A 166 9.85 16.58 1.84
N TRP A 167 9.88 16.06 0.63
CA TRP A 167 8.71 15.67 -0.17
C TRP A 167 8.42 14.19 -0.03
N TRP A 168 9.45 13.39 0.20
CA TRP A 168 9.41 11.95 0.40
C TRP A 168 9.96 11.58 1.76
N SER A 169 9.74 10.31 2.16
CA SER A 169 10.43 9.78 3.32
C SER A 169 11.95 9.80 3.07
N PRO A 170 12.76 10.34 3.98
CA PRO A 170 14.22 10.30 3.85
C PRO A 170 14.81 8.89 3.75
N VAL A 171 14.03 7.88 4.14
CA VAL A 171 14.42 6.46 4.11
C VAL A 171 14.20 5.83 2.73
N THR A 172 13.33 6.43 1.90
CA THR A 172 12.94 5.91 0.58
C THR A 172 13.33 6.82 -0.58
N ALA A 173 14.04 7.91 -0.30
CA ALA A 173 14.50 8.86 -1.30
C ALA A 173 15.86 8.45 -1.89
#